data_9efda7ccf4cf282118efde7420799213
#
_entry.id   9efda7ccf4cf282118efde7420799213
#
_cell.length_a   1.000
_cell.length_b   1.000
_cell.length_c   1.000
_cell.angle_alpha   90.00
_cell.angle_beta   90.00
_cell.angle_gamma   90.00
#
_symmetry.space_group_name_H-M   'P 1'
#
loop_
_entity.id
_entity.type
_entity.pdbx_description
1 polymer ?
#
loop_
_entity_poly.entity_id
_entity_poly.type
_entity_poly.pdbx_seq_one_letter_code
_entity_poly.pdbx_strand_id
1 'polypeptide(L)' 'MKEFLVIKSYKVMSPVVDASFEDEDKARQYADLCKLRDGGEYAVAKLI' A
#
# COMPACT_ATOMS: atom_id res chain seq x y z
N MET A 1 13.88 0.97 -10.02
CA MET A 1 13.61 0.01 -8.96
C MET A 1 12.45 0.46 -8.10
N LYS A 2 11.51 -0.42 -7.81
CA LYS A 2 10.33 -0.03 -7.04
C LYS A 2 10.61 -0.20 -5.55
N GLU A 3 10.78 0.92 -4.87
CA GLU A 3 11.20 0.95 -3.48
C GLU A 3 10.04 1.09 -2.49
N PHE A 4 8.86 1.46 -2.97
CA PHE A 4 7.72 1.73 -2.09
C PHE A 4 6.62 0.71 -2.33
N LEU A 5 6.19 0.07 -1.27
CA LEU A 5 5.17 -0.96 -1.33
C LEU A 5 3.90 -0.46 -0.65
N VAL A 6 2.76 -0.72 -1.28
CA VAL A 6 1.47 -0.51 -0.63
C VAL A 6 1.03 -1.85 -0.07
N ILE A 7 0.86 -1.91 1.23
CA ILE A 7 0.54 -3.13 1.95
C ILE A 7 -0.87 -3.04 2.48
N LYS A 8 -1.67 -4.03 2.15
CA LYS A 8 -3.03 -4.13 2.66
C LYS A 8 -3.05 -5.07 3.87
N SER A 9 -3.64 -4.58 4.95
CA SER A 9 -3.77 -5.36 6.18
C SER A 9 -5.11 -6.06 6.23
N TYR A 10 -5.12 -7.27 6.74
CA TYR A 10 -6.33 -8.06 6.92
C TYR A 10 -6.44 -8.48 8.38
N LYS A 11 -7.68 -8.63 8.87
CA LYS A 11 -7.91 -9.03 10.26
C LYS A 11 -7.56 -10.49 10.52
N VAL A 12 -7.74 -11.33 9.50
CA VAL A 12 -7.61 -12.79 9.66
C VAL A 12 -6.46 -13.39 8.88
N MET A 13 -5.71 -12.56 8.16
CA MET A 13 -4.61 -13.03 7.32
C MET A 13 -3.39 -12.14 7.52
N SER A 14 -2.24 -12.65 7.11
CA SER A 14 -1.03 -11.84 7.08
C SER A 14 -1.19 -10.70 6.08
N PRO A 15 -0.57 -9.54 6.32
CA PRO A 15 -0.59 -8.45 5.36
C PRO A 15 0.00 -8.89 4.02
N VAL A 16 -0.53 -8.35 2.93
CA VAL A 16 -0.04 -8.66 1.59
C VAL A 16 0.34 -7.39 0.86
N VAL A 17 1.30 -7.51 -0.05
CA VAL A 17 1.70 -6.38 -0.91
C VAL A 17 0.66 -6.26 -2.02
N ASP A 18 -0.02 -5.12 -2.06
CA ASP A 18 -1.06 -4.86 -3.04
C ASP A 18 -0.49 -4.25 -4.32
N ALA A 19 0.50 -3.36 -4.17
CA ALA A 19 1.14 -2.70 -5.32
C ALA A 19 2.52 -2.22 -4.93
N SER A 20 3.33 -1.86 -5.92
CA SER A 20 4.65 -1.28 -5.69
C SER A 20 4.88 -0.11 -6.62
N PHE A 21 5.66 0.87 -6.16
CA PHE A 21 5.91 2.11 -6.89
C PHE A 21 7.35 2.55 -6.69
N GLU A 22 7.84 3.35 -7.64
CA GLU A 22 9.16 3.97 -7.52
C GLU A 22 9.11 5.28 -6.75
N ASP A 23 7.91 5.86 -6.61
CA ASP A 23 7.70 7.19 -6.04
C ASP A 23 6.79 7.08 -4.82
N GLU A 24 7.23 7.65 -3.69
CA GLU A 24 6.46 7.60 -2.46
C GLU A 24 5.10 8.29 -2.60
N ASP A 25 5.07 9.43 -3.29
CA ASP A 25 3.81 10.17 -3.46
C ASP A 25 2.79 9.34 -4.22
N LYS A 26 3.22 8.63 -5.25
CA LYS A 26 2.33 7.76 -6.02
C LYS A 26 1.83 6.60 -5.17
N ALA A 27 2.70 6.03 -4.34
CA ALA A 27 2.30 4.96 -3.44
C ALA A 27 1.25 5.44 -2.45
N ARG A 28 1.43 6.64 -1.88
CA ARG A 28 0.47 7.21 -0.96
C ARG A 28 -0.86 7.51 -1.62
N GLN A 29 -0.81 8.07 -2.84
CA GLN A 29 -2.04 8.34 -3.60
C GLN A 29 -2.82 7.06 -3.86
N TYR A 30 -2.12 6.01 -4.25
CA TYR A 30 -2.75 4.71 -4.48
C TYR A 30 -3.40 4.18 -3.20
N ALA A 31 -2.67 4.24 -2.08
CA ALA A 31 -3.20 3.77 -0.80
C ALA A 31 -4.44 4.55 -0.38
N ASP A 32 -4.42 5.88 -0.56
CA ASP A 32 -5.56 6.73 -0.22
C ASP A 32 -6.77 6.39 -1.09
N LEU A 33 -6.57 6.21 -2.38
CA LEU A 33 -7.65 5.85 -3.29
C LEU A 33 -8.27 4.51 -2.92
N CYS A 34 -7.43 3.55 -2.54
CA CYS A 34 -7.93 2.24 -2.13
C CYS A 34 -8.74 2.33 -0.84
N LYS A 35 -8.28 3.14 0.12
CA LYS A 35 -9.03 3.35 1.35
C LYS A 35 -10.41 3.94 1.08
N LEU A 36 -10.47 4.92 0.18
CA LEU A 36 -11.75 5.54 -0.18
C LEU A 36 -12.67 4.57 -0.90
N ARG A 37 -12.09 3.70 -1.72
CA ARG A 37 -12.87 2.78 -2.53
C ARG A 37 -13.47 1.64 -1.71
N ASP A 38 -12.69 1.01 -0.82
CA ASP A 38 -13.14 -0.17 -0.12
C ASP A 38 -13.05 -0.08 1.41
N GLY A 39 -12.55 1.03 1.94
CA GLY A 39 -12.46 1.23 3.37
C GLY A 39 -11.43 0.36 4.07
N GLY A 40 -10.55 -0.29 3.31
CA GLY A 40 -9.53 -1.15 3.88
C GLY A 40 -8.40 -0.38 4.54
N GLU A 41 -7.56 -1.10 5.24
CA GLU A 41 -6.37 -0.52 5.87
C GLU A 41 -5.16 -0.75 4.98
N TYR A 42 -4.54 0.35 4.57
CA TYR A 42 -3.39 0.33 3.68
C TYR A 42 -2.25 1.12 4.31
N ALA A 43 -1.04 0.67 4.06
CA ALA A 43 0.16 1.35 4.54
C ALA A 43 1.21 1.38 3.43
N VAL A 44 2.07 2.38 3.48
CA VAL A 44 3.19 2.50 2.56
C VAL A 44 4.46 2.14 3.31
N ALA A 45 5.23 1.21 2.78
CA ALA A 45 6.50 0.79 3.35
C ALA A 45 7.60 1.02 2.33
N LYS A 46 8.77 1.39 2.82
CA LYS A 46 9.94 1.59 1.96
C LYS A 46 10.87 0.38 2.07
N LEU A 47 11.29 -0.11 0.92
CA LEU A 47 12.35 -1.12 0.87
C LEU A 47 13.69 -0.46 1.09
N ILE A 48 14.50 -1.06 1.92
CA ILE A 48 15.85 -0.57 2.20
C ILE A 48 16.88 -1.49 1.57
#